data_926888f47acb7af89b2ef5f4d2063cce
#
_entry.id   926888f47acb7af89b2ef5f4d2063cce
#
_cell.length_a   1.000
_cell.length_b   1.000
_cell.length_c   1.000
_cell.angle_alpha   90.00
_cell.angle_beta   90.00
_cell.angle_gamma   90.00
#
_symmetry.space_group_name_H-M   'P 1'
#
loop_
_entity.id
_entity.type
_entity.pdbx_description
1 polymer ?
#
loop_
_entity_poly.entity_id
_entity_poly.type
_entity_poly.pdbx_seq_one_letter_code
_entity_poly.pdbx_strand_id
1 'polypeptide(L)'
;MEKSETSRDKSGGTIVLASGGTGGHLFPAQALATALEARNWNVQLFTDKRGMEWQDRFRDGSVQEISSSTLTFGRPWLLPKQASKLIAGYKECLARFKELAPKVVVGFGGYPSVPVMMAARYAGIFSMVHEQNAVAGRANRIAAGLGNAQVIASSFEPLYGFSAKQMERVRLTGNPVRKLVIDAARPYKAPRADASFNLLVFGGSQGARFFSEFMPKMVAELPKAVIRTLRVAQQCRPEDIDEVRAAYEAAGVTALCRSFFDDMPELIARSHLVVCRAGASTVAELGVIGRPAIYVPLPHSLDNDQLRNAQSMERAGGGWIMLQDDMTPQQTAAVFTRLRFDEADLTRTALAASAHGRPDAAELLANQVEELAQAGQPKETADE
;
A
#
# COMPACT_ATOMS: atom_id res chain seq x y z
N MET A 1 11.29 -15.57 -51.69
CA MET A 1 11.70 -14.31 -51.00
C MET A 1 10.43 -13.65 -50.44
N GLU A 2 9.99 -14.12 -49.32
CA GLU A 2 8.87 -13.51 -48.55
C GLU A 2 9.44 -12.43 -47.66
N LYS A 3 9.01 -11.20 -47.87
CA LYS A 3 9.31 -10.07 -47.01
C LYS A 3 8.50 -10.28 -45.72
N SER A 4 9.19 -10.48 -44.61
CA SER A 4 8.60 -10.39 -43.28
C SER A 4 8.04 -8.98 -43.08
N GLU A 5 6.72 -8.86 -43.10
CA GLU A 5 6.02 -7.68 -42.60
C GLU A 5 6.31 -7.59 -41.10
N THR A 6 7.15 -6.64 -40.74
CA THR A 6 7.33 -6.19 -39.35
C THR A 6 5.96 -5.73 -38.84
N SER A 7 5.39 -6.49 -37.93
CA SER A 7 4.20 -6.09 -37.15
C SER A 7 4.51 -4.73 -36.51
N ARG A 8 3.89 -3.67 -36.99
CA ARG A 8 3.88 -2.37 -36.32
C ARG A 8 3.29 -2.61 -34.91
N ASP A 9 4.17 -2.46 -33.97
CA ASP A 9 3.88 -2.57 -32.53
C ASP A 9 2.73 -1.59 -32.19
N LYS A 10 1.54 -2.13 -31.87
CA LYS A 10 0.40 -1.34 -31.40
C LYS A 10 0.56 -0.96 -29.94
N SER A 11 1.77 -0.71 -29.46
CA SER A 11 2.00 -0.28 -28.08
C SER A 11 1.57 1.18 -27.93
N GLY A 12 0.87 1.48 -26.84
CA GLY A 12 0.46 2.85 -26.47
C GLY A 12 1.65 3.79 -26.16
N GLY A 13 2.88 3.29 -26.23
CA GLY A 13 4.11 3.96 -25.81
C GLY A 13 4.63 3.44 -24.47
N THR A 14 5.67 4.06 -23.96
CA THR A 14 6.29 3.65 -22.67
C THR A 14 5.84 4.52 -21.51
N ILE A 15 5.51 3.89 -20.39
CA ILE A 15 5.26 4.53 -19.09
C ILE A 15 6.36 4.07 -18.13
N VAL A 16 6.95 5.00 -17.40
CA VAL A 16 7.93 4.69 -16.34
C VAL A 16 7.29 4.85 -14.98
N LEU A 17 7.35 3.81 -14.18
CA LEU A 17 6.98 3.83 -12.76
C LEU A 17 8.26 3.95 -11.92
N ALA A 18 8.25 4.76 -10.88
CA ALA A 18 9.37 4.94 -9.96
C ALA A 18 8.95 4.63 -8.52
N SER A 19 9.56 3.64 -7.90
CA SER A 19 9.14 3.15 -6.59
C SER A 19 10.31 2.76 -5.70
N GLY A 20 10.20 3.04 -4.40
CA GLY A 20 11.09 2.45 -3.40
C GLY A 20 10.78 0.96 -3.17
N GLY A 21 11.80 0.20 -2.73
CA GLY A 21 11.75 -1.26 -2.59
C GLY A 21 10.92 -1.81 -1.42
N THR A 22 9.94 -1.08 -0.90
CA THR A 22 9.03 -1.59 0.15
C THR A 22 7.68 -1.97 -0.44
N GLY A 23 7.03 -3.01 0.13
CA GLY A 23 5.72 -3.47 -0.33
C GLY A 23 4.66 -2.35 -0.38
N GLY A 24 4.71 -1.38 0.55
CA GLY A 24 3.78 -0.24 0.57
C GLY A 24 3.84 0.64 -0.69
N HIS A 25 4.98 0.70 -1.37
CA HIS A 25 5.15 1.45 -2.63
C HIS A 25 5.07 0.53 -3.86
N LEU A 26 5.61 -0.69 -3.75
CA LEU A 26 5.71 -1.61 -4.88
C LEU A 26 4.37 -2.26 -5.24
N PHE A 27 3.51 -2.60 -4.29
CA PHE A 27 2.23 -3.24 -4.60
C PHE A 27 1.27 -2.32 -5.36
N PRO A 28 1.10 -1.04 -5.00
CA PRO A 28 0.36 -0.09 -5.82
C PRO A 28 0.97 0.11 -7.21
N ALA A 29 2.31 0.16 -7.31
CA ALA A 29 2.99 0.25 -8.60
C ALA A 29 2.75 -0.99 -9.47
N GLN A 30 2.78 -2.19 -8.88
CA GLN A 30 2.47 -3.44 -9.57
C GLN A 30 1.02 -3.47 -10.08
N ALA A 31 0.06 -3.05 -9.24
CA ALA A 31 -1.34 -3.01 -9.63
C ALA A 31 -1.58 -2.05 -10.80
N LEU A 32 -0.95 -0.86 -10.79
CA LEU A 32 -0.99 0.06 -11.91
C LEU A 32 -0.29 -0.51 -13.16
N ALA A 33 0.87 -1.16 -13.01
CA ALA A 33 1.57 -1.79 -14.12
C ALA A 33 0.66 -2.79 -14.85
N THR A 34 0.01 -3.67 -14.07
CA THR A 34 -0.95 -4.66 -14.61
C THR A 34 -2.10 -4.00 -15.38
N ALA A 35 -2.69 -2.92 -14.83
CA ALA A 35 -3.78 -2.19 -15.49
C ALA A 35 -3.32 -1.52 -16.80
N LEU A 36 -2.15 -0.91 -16.82
CA LEU A 36 -1.59 -0.26 -18.01
C LEU A 36 -1.15 -1.27 -19.08
N GLU A 37 -0.55 -2.40 -18.70
CA GLU A 37 -0.17 -3.48 -19.60
C GLU A 37 -1.40 -4.11 -20.27
N ALA A 38 -2.51 -4.27 -19.53
CA ALA A 38 -3.79 -4.71 -20.11
C ALA A 38 -4.36 -3.73 -21.17
N ARG A 39 -3.91 -2.47 -21.15
CA ARG A 39 -4.22 -1.41 -22.14
C ARG A 39 -3.14 -1.23 -23.20
N ASN A 40 -2.24 -2.22 -23.34
CA ASN A 40 -1.13 -2.24 -24.30
C ASN A 40 -0.05 -1.16 -24.11
N TRP A 41 0.13 -0.65 -22.89
CA TRP A 41 1.26 0.19 -22.55
C TRP A 41 2.51 -0.65 -22.24
N ASN A 42 3.68 -0.18 -22.67
CA ASN A 42 4.96 -0.72 -22.26
C ASN A 42 5.34 -0.11 -20.91
N VAL A 43 5.29 -0.88 -19.83
CA VAL A 43 5.58 -0.38 -18.47
C VAL A 43 7.00 -0.75 -18.07
N GLN A 44 7.74 0.22 -17.53
CA GLN A 44 9.08 0.04 -16.97
C GLN A 44 9.10 0.50 -15.52
N LEU A 45 9.61 -0.32 -14.61
CA LEU A 45 9.79 0.02 -13.20
C LEU A 45 11.23 0.40 -12.91
N PHE A 46 11.44 1.60 -12.37
CA PHE A 46 12.72 2.07 -11.85
C PHE A 46 12.70 2.02 -10.32
N THR A 47 13.65 1.28 -9.74
CA THR A 47 13.64 1.02 -8.29
C THR A 47 15.07 0.91 -7.72
N ASP A 48 15.20 0.74 -6.40
CA ASP A 48 16.49 0.48 -5.75
C ASP A 48 16.79 -1.03 -5.66
N LYS A 49 17.98 -1.37 -5.16
CA LYS A 49 18.42 -2.77 -4.97
C LYS A 49 17.39 -3.63 -4.22
N ARG A 50 16.67 -3.07 -3.24
CA ARG A 50 15.63 -3.80 -2.49
C ARG A 50 14.41 -4.09 -3.36
N GLY A 51 14.08 -3.17 -4.27
CA GLY A 51 12.98 -3.37 -5.20
C GLY A 51 13.28 -4.44 -6.25
N MET A 52 14.55 -4.70 -6.57
CA MET A 52 14.95 -5.80 -7.46
C MET A 52 14.57 -7.19 -6.92
N GLU A 53 14.44 -7.35 -5.60
CA GLU A 53 13.97 -8.60 -4.98
C GLU A 53 12.53 -8.97 -5.39
N TRP A 54 11.79 -8.02 -5.97
CA TRP A 54 10.41 -8.17 -6.41
C TRP A 54 10.26 -8.22 -7.93
N GLN A 55 11.37 -8.31 -8.69
CA GLN A 55 11.35 -8.27 -10.16
C GLN A 55 10.45 -9.34 -10.79
N ASP A 56 10.40 -10.54 -10.21
CA ASP A 56 9.57 -11.66 -10.70
C ASP A 56 8.06 -11.38 -10.67
N ARG A 57 7.65 -10.26 -10.05
CA ARG A 57 6.25 -9.80 -10.00
C ARG A 57 5.90 -8.81 -11.11
N PHE A 58 6.85 -8.46 -11.94
CA PHE A 58 6.70 -7.59 -13.10
C PHE A 58 7.08 -8.36 -14.36
N ARG A 59 6.78 -7.81 -15.53
CA ARG A 59 7.16 -8.42 -16.81
C ARG A 59 8.70 -8.54 -16.90
N ASP A 60 9.19 -9.65 -17.44
CA ASP A 60 10.61 -9.87 -17.62
C ASP A 60 11.29 -8.72 -18.34
N GLY A 61 12.42 -8.27 -17.81
CA GLY A 61 13.21 -7.16 -18.34
C GLY A 61 12.61 -5.77 -18.14
N SER A 62 11.45 -5.64 -17.46
CA SER A 62 10.81 -4.34 -17.22
C SER A 62 11.27 -3.64 -15.93
N VAL A 63 12.08 -4.28 -15.10
CA VAL A 63 12.57 -3.71 -13.83
C VAL A 63 14.03 -3.30 -13.97
N GLN A 64 14.33 -2.06 -13.57
CA GLN A 64 15.66 -1.48 -13.65
C GLN A 64 16.10 -0.92 -12.32
N GLU A 65 17.31 -1.29 -11.89
CA GLU A 65 17.94 -0.69 -10.72
C GLU A 65 18.43 0.72 -11.05
N ILE A 66 18.13 1.68 -10.17
CA ILE A 66 18.58 3.07 -10.26
C ILE A 66 19.34 3.43 -8.98
N SER A 67 20.49 4.07 -9.17
CA SER A 67 21.28 4.61 -8.06
C SER A 67 20.45 5.60 -7.24
N SER A 68 20.30 5.32 -5.94
CA SER A 68 19.54 6.17 -5.04
C SER A 68 20.12 6.16 -3.63
N SER A 69 19.73 7.12 -2.82
CA SER A 69 20.11 7.18 -1.40
C SER A 69 19.10 7.98 -0.61
N THR A 70 18.85 7.54 0.63
CA THR A 70 18.07 8.32 1.60
C THR A 70 18.92 9.48 2.13
N LEU A 71 18.41 10.70 2.08
CA LEU A 71 19.05 11.86 2.69
C LEU A 71 18.85 11.83 4.21
N THR A 72 19.94 11.72 4.94
CA THR A 72 19.96 11.65 6.41
C THR A 72 20.48 12.96 6.98
N PHE A 73 19.60 13.94 7.18
CA PHE A 73 19.98 15.27 7.68
C PHE A 73 20.60 15.25 9.09
N GLY A 74 20.28 14.25 9.91
CA GLY A 74 20.90 14.07 11.24
C GLY A 74 22.39 13.61 11.20
N ARG A 75 22.94 13.31 9.99
CA ARG A 75 24.33 12.90 9.77
C ARG A 75 24.92 13.68 8.60
N PRO A 76 25.28 14.97 8.78
CA PRO A 76 25.66 15.86 7.68
C PRO A 76 26.89 15.38 6.90
N TRP A 77 27.81 14.63 7.51
CA TRP A 77 28.97 14.04 6.82
C TRP A 77 28.63 12.98 5.77
N LEU A 78 27.42 12.40 5.81
CA LEU A 78 26.95 11.46 4.81
C LEU A 78 26.32 12.16 3.59
N LEU A 79 25.89 13.40 3.72
CA LEU A 79 25.15 14.13 2.68
C LEU A 79 25.90 14.22 1.34
N PRO A 80 27.23 14.48 1.27
CA PRO A 80 27.94 14.50 -0.01
C PRO A 80 27.87 13.16 -0.76
N LYS A 81 28.07 12.05 -0.06
CA LYS A 81 27.98 10.70 -0.64
C LYS A 81 26.53 10.36 -1.05
N GLN A 82 25.57 10.77 -0.26
CA GLN A 82 24.14 10.54 -0.56
C GLN A 82 23.69 11.38 -1.77
N ALA A 83 24.11 12.65 -1.83
CA ALA A 83 23.86 13.53 -2.97
C ALA A 83 24.50 13.02 -4.26
N SER A 84 25.76 12.54 -4.20
CA SER A 84 26.44 11.96 -5.36
C SER A 84 25.71 10.75 -5.95
N LYS A 85 25.13 9.90 -5.10
CA LYS A 85 24.28 8.77 -5.55
C LYS A 85 22.98 9.23 -6.20
N LEU A 86 22.33 10.25 -5.67
CA LEU A 86 21.11 10.82 -6.29
C LEU A 86 21.43 11.47 -7.64
N ILE A 87 22.57 12.15 -7.77
CA ILE A 87 23.05 12.72 -9.04
C ILE A 87 23.38 11.61 -10.05
N ALA A 88 24.01 10.51 -9.61
CA ALA A 88 24.25 9.36 -10.46
C ALA A 88 22.95 8.78 -11.01
N GLY A 89 21.98 8.49 -10.12
CA GLY A 89 20.66 7.99 -10.52
C GLY A 89 19.90 8.95 -11.45
N TYR A 90 20.00 10.25 -11.21
CA TYR A 90 19.44 11.26 -12.12
C TYR A 90 20.03 11.16 -13.54
N LYS A 91 21.37 11.01 -13.66
CA LYS A 91 22.05 10.86 -14.97
C LYS A 91 21.69 9.54 -15.64
N GLU A 92 21.62 8.44 -14.86
CA GLU A 92 21.16 7.13 -15.34
C GLU A 92 19.73 7.23 -15.92
N CYS A 93 18.81 7.90 -15.22
CA CYS A 93 17.44 8.12 -15.70
C CYS A 93 17.41 8.92 -17.00
N LEU A 94 18.19 10.00 -17.11
CA LEU A 94 18.25 10.79 -18.35
C LEU A 94 18.75 9.97 -19.54
N ALA A 95 19.75 9.10 -19.34
CA ALA A 95 20.23 8.21 -20.40
C ALA A 95 19.13 7.22 -20.84
N ARG A 96 18.45 6.57 -19.87
CA ARG A 96 17.36 5.64 -20.12
C ARG A 96 16.15 6.30 -20.78
N PHE A 97 15.82 7.54 -20.42
CA PHE A 97 14.71 8.26 -21.03
C PHE A 97 14.94 8.58 -22.51
N LYS A 98 16.19 8.75 -22.94
CA LYS A 98 16.52 8.89 -24.37
C LYS A 98 16.23 7.62 -25.17
N GLU A 99 16.45 6.45 -24.55
CA GLU A 99 16.21 5.13 -25.16
C GLU A 99 14.72 4.77 -25.14
N LEU A 100 14.05 4.99 -23.99
CA LEU A 100 12.69 4.55 -23.75
C LEU A 100 11.63 5.52 -24.26
N ALA A 101 11.98 6.81 -24.43
CA ALA A 101 11.07 7.90 -24.79
C ALA A 101 9.73 7.86 -24.03
N PRO A 102 9.74 7.83 -22.67
CA PRO A 102 8.52 7.63 -21.92
C PRO A 102 7.55 8.79 -22.10
N LYS A 103 6.26 8.47 -22.20
CA LYS A 103 5.18 9.46 -22.31
C LYS A 103 4.85 10.08 -20.95
N VAL A 104 4.86 9.27 -19.89
CA VAL A 104 4.57 9.70 -18.52
C VAL A 104 5.48 8.98 -17.54
N VAL A 105 5.84 9.68 -16.46
CA VAL A 105 6.55 9.11 -15.30
C VAL A 105 5.65 9.18 -14.08
N VAL A 106 5.48 8.05 -13.36
CA VAL A 106 4.67 7.96 -12.15
C VAL A 106 5.55 7.62 -10.95
N GLY A 107 5.63 8.52 -9.97
CA GLY A 107 6.36 8.32 -8.72
C GLY A 107 5.47 7.76 -7.61
N PHE A 108 5.81 6.59 -7.06
CA PHE A 108 5.10 5.96 -5.94
C PHE A 108 5.74 6.25 -4.58
N GLY A 109 6.76 7.09 -4.55
CA GLY A 109 7.45 7.40 -3.31
C GLY A 109 8.66 6.50 -3.03
N GLY A 110 9.23 6.71 -1.84
CA GLY A 110 10.57 6.25 -1.54
C GLY A 110 11.64 7.11 -2.23
N TYR A 111 12.82 7.18 -1.65
CA TYR A 111 13.91 8.01 -2.20
C TYR A 111 14.35 7.64 -3.63
N PRO A 112 14.20 6.38 -4.10
CA PRO A 112 14.47 6.05 -5.51
C PRO A 112 13.60 6.80 -6.52
N SER A 113 12.40 7.21 -6.17
CA SER A 113 11.54 7.98 -7.08
C SER A 113 12.04 9.40 -7.32
N VAL A 114 12.82 9.98 -6.39
CA VAL A 114 13.26 11.38 -6.48
C VAL A 114 14.11 11.66 -7.73
N PRO A 115 15.23 10.94 -7.99
CA PRO A 115 16.05 11.17 -9.19
C PRO A 115 15.26 10.95 -10.48
N VAL A 116 14.35 9.99 -10.52
CA VAL A 116 13.50 9.69 -11.68
C VAL A 116 12.56 10.87 -11.98
N MET A 117 11.87 11.39 -10.97
CA MET A 117 10.96 12.54 -11.10
C MET A 117 11.70 13.82 -11.50
N MET A 118 12.90 14.03 -10.97
CA MET A 118 13.76 15.17 -11.37
C MET A 118 14.22 15.05 -12.83
N ALA A 119 14.56 13.84 -13.26
CA ALA A 119 14.93 13.57 -14.65
C ALA A 119 13.74 13.79 -15.60
N ALA A 120 12.53 13.36 -15.22
CA ALA A 120 11.31 13.61 -15.99
C ALA A 120 11.06 15.09 -16.20
N ARG A 121 11.18 15.90 -15.13
CA ARG A 121 11.06 17.36 -15.24
C ARG A 121 12.07 17.97 -16.20
N TYR A 122 13.34 17.59 -16.09
CA TYR A 122 14.40 18.12 -16.96
C TYR A 122 14.19 17.73 -18.42
N ALA A 123 13.73 16.51 -18.67
CA ALA A 123 13.45 16.00 -20.01
C ALA A 123 12.11 16.52 -20.60
N GLY A 124 11.35 17.32 -19.86
CA GLY A 124 10.04 17.82 -20.29
C GLY A 124 8.94 16.76 -20.36
N ILE A 125 9.13 15.63 -19.67
CA ILE A 125 8.18 14.51 -19.64
C ILE A 125 7.12 14.79 -18.58
N PHE A 126 5.85 14.59 -18.92
CA PHE A 126 4.75 14.70 -17.95
C PHE A 126 4.91 13.67 -16.82
N SER A 127 4.57 14.10 -15.63
CA SER A 127 4.74 13.23 -14.46
C SER A 127 3.63 13.39 -13.44
N MET A 128 3.39 12.35 -12.67
CA MET A 128 2.49 12.35 -11.53
C MET A 128 3.12 11.67 -10.32
N VAL A 129 2.60 11.98 -9.14
CA VAL A 129 2.94 11.31 -7.89
C VAL A 129 1.70 10.59 -7.40
N HIS A 130 1.85 9.34 -6.98
CA HIS A 130 0.83 8.64 -6.20
C HIS A 130 1.24 8.64 -4.72
N GLU A 131 0.36 9.18 -3.86
CA GLU A 131 0.55 9.16 -2.40
C GLU A 131 -0.35 8.11 -1.78
N GLN A 132 0.26 7.11 -1.17
CA GLN A 132 -0.45 5.99 -0.57
C GLN A 132 -1.05 6.33 0.78
N ASN A 133 -0.40 7.20 1.56
CA ASN A 133 -0.82 7.55 2.92
C ASN A 133 -1.68 8.82 2.96
N ALA A 134 -2.45 8.97 4.01
CA ALA A 134 -3.19 10.20 4.29
C ALA A 134 -2.27 11.40 4.58
N VAL A 135 -0.99 11.16 4.86
CA VAL A 135 0.04 12.20 5.04
C VAL A 135 1.14 12.00 4.00
N ALA A 136 1.41 13.04 3.23
CA ALA A 136 2.40 12.98 2.16
C ALA A 136 3.80 12.63 2.66
N GLY A 137 4.38 11.57 2.11
CA GLY A 137 5.75 11.16 2.39
C GLY A 137 6.77 12.20 1.90
N ARG A 138 7.93 12.27 2.55
CA ARG A 138 8.98 13.27 2.22
C ARG A 138 9.44 13.18 0.76
N ALA A 139 9.61 11.97 0.22
CA ALA A 139 10.00 11.78 -1.17
C ALA A 139 8.92 12.31 -2.12
N ASN A 140 7.64 12.04 -1.84
CA ASN A 140 6.52 12.53 -2.64
C ASN A 140 6.37 14.05 -2.56
N ARG A 141 6.61 14.68 -1.38
CA ARG A 141 6.67 16.15 -1.28
C ARG A 141 7.75 16.76 -2.15
N ILE A 142 8.95 16.16 -2.18
CA ILE A 142 10.05 16.58 -3.04
C ILE A 142 9.69 16.36 -4.52
N ALA A 143 9.20 15.20 -4.88
CA ALA A 143 8.81 14.86 -6.26
C ALA A 143 7.69 15.78 -6.78
N ALA A 144 6.66 16.05 -5.98
CA ALA A 144 5.58 16.96 -6.36
C ALA A 144 6.01 18.42 -6.43
N GLY A 145 6.98 18.84 -5.63
CA GLY A 145 7.54 20.20 -5.63
C GLY A 145 8.64 20.38 -6.66
N LEU A 146 9.82 19.84 -6.39
CA LEU A 146 11.00 19.97 -7.24
C LEU A 146 10.86 19.17 -8.56
N GLY A 147 10.20 18.02 -8.56
CA GLY A 147 9.88 17.25 -9.76
C GLY A 147 8.75 17.86 -10.59
N ASN A 148 8.00 18.83 -10.03
CA ASN A 148 6.90 19.54 -10.68
C ASN A 148 5.84 18.60 -11.30
N ALA A 149 5.45 17.54 -10.58
CA ALA A 149 4.41 16.63 -11.02
C ALA A 149 3.11 17.40 -11.34
N GLN A 150 2.48 17.10 -12.46
CA GLN A 150 1.26 17.75 -12.93
C GLN A 150 0.04 17.29 -12.13
N VAL A 151 0.04 16.03 -11.69
CA VAL A 151 -1.04 15.41 -10.90
C VAL A 151 -0.45 14.80 -9.63
N ILE A 152 -1.20 14.89 -8.54
CA ILE A 152 -0.94 14.19 -7.29
C ILE A 152 -2.15 13.27 -7.04
N ALA A 153 -2.00 12.00 -7.38
CA ALA A 153 -3.00 11.00 -7.09
C ALA A 153 -2.97 10.65 -5.59
N SER A 154 -4.10 10.70 -4.92
CA SER A 154 -4.23 10.44 -3.49
C SER A 154 -5.02 9.19 -3.21
N SER A 155 -4.57 8.43 -2.20
CA SER A 155 -5.33 7.29 -1.68
C SER A 155 -6.40 7.68 -0.68
N PHE A 156 -6.25 8.83 -0.03
CA PHE A 156 -7.12 9.28 1.07
C PHE A 156 -7.58 10.73 0.89
N GLU A 157 -8.73 11.02 1.47
CA GLU A 157 -9.27 12.37 1.63
C GLU A 157 -9.73 12.52 3.11
N PRO A 158 -9.26 13.56 3.82
CA PRO A 158 -8.30 14.58 3.41
C PRO A 158 -6.86 14.06 3.30
N LEU A 159 -6.07 14.67 2.41
CA LEU A 159 -4.64 14.46 2.27
C LEU A 159 -3.88 15.60 2.94
N TYR A 160 -2.90 15.28 3.77
CA TYR A 160 -2.09 16.23 4.51
C TYR A 160 -0.65 16.32 3.99
N GLY A 161 0.04 17.42 4.30
CA GLY A 161 1.50 17.55 4.09
C GLY A 161 1.92 18.13 2.75
N PHE A 162 1.00 18.47 1.86
CA PHE A 162 1.24 19.27 0.67
C PHE A 162 0.89 20.74 0.89
N SER A 163 1.51 21.66 0.12
CA SER A 163 1.16 23.07 0.11
C SER A 163 -0.18 23.33 -0.56
N ALA A 164 -0.81 24.48 -0.30
CA ALA A 164 -2.08 24.86 -0.95
C ALA A 164 -2.02 24.76 -2.48
N LYS A 165 -0.94 25.26 -3.10
CA LYS A 165 -0.73 25.14 -4.57
C LYS A 165 -0.59 23.71 -5.05
N GLN A 166 -0.03 22.80 -4.26
CA GLN A 166 0.05 21.38 -4.60
C GLN A 166 -1.32 20.72 -4.45
N MET A 167 -2.13 21.11 -3.46
CA MET A 167 -3.48 20.58 -3.25
C MET A 167 -4.42 20.81 -4.44
N GLU A 168 -4.24 21.86 -5.23
CA GLU A 168 -5.01 22.10 -6.46
C GLU A 168 -4.84 20.99 -7.51
N ARG A 169 -3.71 20.28 -7.46
CA ARG A 169 -3.35 19.16 -8.36
C ARG A 169 -3.74 17.79 -7.83
N VAL A 170 -4.32 17.73 -6.62
CA VAL A 170 -4.72 16.46 -6.01
C VAL A 170 -5.95 15.89 -6.69
N ARG A 171 -5.90 14.59 -6.96
CA ARG A 171 -7.01 13.78 -7.48
C ARG A 171 -7.14 12.53 -6.63
N LEU A 172 -8.32 12.27 -6.10
CA LEU A 172 -8.59 11.07 -5.30
C LEU A 172 -8.79 9.87 -6.23
N THR A 173 -7.83 8.96 -6.24
CA THR A 173 -7.87 7.71 -7.02
C THR A 173 -8.06 6.48 -6.14
N GLY A 174 -7.76 6.59 -4.86
CA GLY A 174 -7.61 5.43 -3.98
C GLY A 174 -6.21 4.81 -4.07
N ASN A 175 -5.96 3.80 -3.25
CA ASN A 175 -4.71 3.05 -3.26
C ASN A 175 -4.90 1.77 -4.09
N PRO A 176 -4.21 1.62 -5.23
CA PRO A 176 -4.30 0.41 -6.04
C PRO A 176 -3.98 -0.85 -5.24
N VAL A 177 -4.86 -1.82 -5.30
CA VAL A 177 -4.67 -3.14 -4.70
C VAL A 177 -4.47 -4.19 -5.79
N ARG A 178 -3.76 -5.26 -5.45
CA ARG A 178 -3.50 -6.36 -6.39
C ARG A 178 -4.80 -7.11 -6.72
N LYS A 179 -4.89 -7.67 -7.92
CA LYS A 179 -6.06 -8.42 -8.38
C LYS A 179 -6.50 -9.51 -7.40
N LEU A 180 -5.56 -10.23 -6.80
CA LEU A 180 -5.85 -11.28 -5.81
C LEU A 180 -6.60 -10.77 -4.56
N VAL A 181 -6.48 -9.47 -4.23
CA VAL A 181 -7.24 -8.84 -3.14
C VAL A 181 -8.69 -8.61 -3.58
N ILE A 182 -8.87 -8.13 -4.81
CA ILE A 182 -10.20 -7.92 -5.41
C ILE A 182 -10.92 -9.25 -5.54
N ASP A 183 -10.23 -10.29 -6.04
CA ASP A 183 -10.79 -11.63 -6.25
C ASP A 183 -11.18 -12.33 -4.92
N ALA A 184 -10.50 -12.00 -3.82
CA ALA A 184 -10.84 -12.52 -2.50
C ALA A 184 -12.07 -11.86 -1.86
N ALA A 185 -12.50 -10.70 -2.38
CA ALA A 185 -13.62 -9.96 -1.82
C ALA A 185 -14.93 -10.75 -1.92
N ARG A 186 -15.65 -10.81 -0.81
CA ARG A 186 -16.95 -11.49 -0.72
C ARG A 186 -17.81 -10.85 0.37
N PRO A 187 -19.14 -10.98 0.32
CA PRO A 187 -20.04 -10.44 1.32
C PRO A 187 -19.65 -10.87 2.75
N TYR A 188 -19.59 -9.90 3.65
CA TYR A 188 -19.36 -10.19 5.06
C TYR A 188 -20.59 -10.86 5.68
N LYS A 189 -20.34 -11.82 6.54
CA LYS A 189 -21.37 -12.47 7.37
C LYS A 189 -20.89 -12.51 8.80
N ALA A 190 -21.55 -11.76 9.70
CA ALA A 190 -21.26 -11.85 11.12
C ALA A 190 -21.56 -13.26 11.64
N PRO A 191 -20.71 -13.84 12.48
CA PRO A 191 -20.93 -15.16 13.02
C PRO A 191 -21.94 -15.12 14.16
N ARG A 192 -22.82 -16.11 14.22
CA ARG A 192 -23.73 -16.29 15.37
C ARG A 192 -22.95 -16.50 16.64
N ALA A 193 -23.57 -16.24 17.78
CA ALA A 193 -22.94 -16.30 19.10
C ALA A 193 -22.34 -17.68 19.44
N ASP A 194 -22.88 -18.77 18.89
CA ASP A 194 -22.42 -20.15 19.09
C ASP A 194 -21.43 -20.64 18.00
N ALA A 195 -21.26 -19.87 16.92
CA ALA A 195 -20.40 -20.24 15.79
C ALA A 195 -18.93 -19.89 16.05
N SER A 196 -18.03 -20.51 15.28
CA SER A 196 -16.61 -20.14 15.29
C SER A 196 -16.38 -18.69 14.92
N PHE A 197 -15.48 -18.03 15.65
CA PHE A 197 -15.07 -16.64 15.41
C PHE A 197 -13.62 -16.60 14.95
N ASN A 198 -13.41 -16.18 13.71
CA ASN A 198 -12.09 -16.07 13.11
C ASN A 198 -11.51 -14.69 13.37
N LEU A 199 -10.46 -14.61 14.14
CA LEU A 199 -9.66 -13.42 14.40
C LEU A 199 -8.36 -13.51 13.59
N LEU A 200 -8.07 -12.50 12.79
CA LEU A 200 -6.79 -12.34 12.11
C LEU A 200 -6.00 -11.23 12.79
N VAL A 201 -4.72 -11.50 13.09
CA VAL A 201 -3.80 -10.53 13.68
C VAL A 201 -2.55 -10.42 12.84
N PHE A 202 -2.20 -9.21 12.37
CA PHE A 202 -0.96 -9.01 11.62
C PHE A 202 -0.38 -7.60 11.73
N GLY A 203 0.95 -7.51 11.64
CA GLY A 203 1.68 -6.26 11.81
C GLY A 203 2.20 -5.63 10.52
N GLY A 204 1.88 -6.20 9.35
CA GLY A 204 2.46 -5.82 8.05
C GLY A 204 3.75 -6.58 7.76
N SER A 205 4.47 -6.19 6.69
CA SER A 205 5.62 -6.92 6.13
C SER A 205 6.78 -7.14 7.12
N GLN A 206 6.92 -6.31 8.14
CA GLN A 206 7.99 -6.42 9.15
C GLN A 206 7.53 -7.13 10.43
N GLY A 207 6.28 -7.62 10.48
CA GLY A 207 5.68 -8.14 11.69
C GLY A 207 5.56 -7.09 12.79
N ALA A 208 4.75 -7.33 13.79
CA ALA A 208 4.67 -6.43 14.93
C ALA A 208 4.90 -7.24 16.20
N ARG A 209 6.10 -7.16 16.75
CA ARG A 209 6.47 -7.79 18.03
C ARG A 209 5.44 -7.47 19.13
N PHE A 210 4.90 -6.24 19.10
CA PHE A 210 3.83 -5.86 20.02
C PHE A 210 2.67 -6.86 20.01
N PHE A 211 2.21 -7.31 18.85
CA PHE A 211 1.12 -8.28 18.77
C PHE A 211 1.52 -9.66 19.30
N SER A 212 2.77 -10.08 19.09
CA SER A 212 3.29 -11.33 19.66
C SER A 212 3.24 -11.32 21.19
N GLU A 213 3.59 -10.20 21.81
CA GLU A 213 3.62 -10.04 23.27
C GLU A 213 2.23 -9.74 23.87
N PHE A 214 1.36 -9.02 23.13
CA PHE A 214 0.11 -8.48 23.65
C PHE A 214 -1.09 -9.40 23.42
N MET A 215 -1.26 -9.96 22.22
CA MET A 215 -2.49 -10.66 21.85
C MET A 215 -2.73 -11.94 22.65
N PRO A 216 -1.73 -12.78 22.96
CA PRO A 216 -1.96 -13.93 23.83
C PRO A 216 -2.41 -13.52 25.24
N LYS A 217 -1.86 -12.44 25.80
CA LYS A 217 -2.27 -11.91 27.11
C LYS A 217 -3.72 -11.43 27.09
N MET A 218 -4.11 -10.72 26.04
CA MET A 218 -5.50 -10.27 25.85
C MET A 218 -6.45 -11.48 25.74
N VAL A 219 -6.07 -12.52 25.00
CA VAL A 219 -6.88 -13.72 24.86
C VAL A 219 -7.04 -14.48 26.20
N ALA A 220 -6.01 -14.51 27.04
CA ALA A 220 -6.09 -15.11 28.38
C ALA A 220 -7.12 -14.43 29.30
N GLU A 221 -7.46 -13.15 29.06
CA GLU A 221 -8.48 -12.38 29.79
C GLU A 221 -9.92 -12.59 29.26
N LEU A 222 -10.08 -13.34 28.16
CA LEU A 222 -11.39 -13.54 27.53
C LEU A 222 -12.27 -14.51 28.35
N PRO A 223 -13.59 -14.30 28.37
CA PRO A 223 -14.53 -15.26 28.95
C PRO A 223 -14.43 -16.62 28.26
N LYS A 224 -14.59 -17.72 29.02
CA LYS A 224 -14.56 -19.08 28.51
C LYS A 224 -15.53 -19.32 27.34
N ALA A 225 -16.67 -18.65 27.34
CA ALA A 225 -17.64 -18.71 26.24
C ALA A 225 -17.07 -18.19 24.91
N VAL A 226 -16.24 -17.14 24.94
CA VAL A 226 -15.54 -16.59 23.77
C VAL A 226 -14.42 -17.52 23.34
N ILE A 227 -13.58 -17.96 24.28
CA ILE A 227 -12.42 -18.84 24.02
C ILE A 227 -12.82 -20.10 23.27
N ARG A 228 -13.92 -20.77 23.64
CA ARG A 228 -14.38 -22.02 23.01
C ARG A 228 -14.65 -21.88 21.51
N THR A 229 -15.05 -20.70 21.04
CA THR A 229 -15.39 -20.46 19.64
C THR A 229 -14.30 -19.74 18.87
N LEU A 230 -13.29 -19.18 19.56
CA LEU A 230 -12.24 -18.38 18.96
C LEU A 230 -11.26 -19.23 18.15
N ARG A 231 -10.94 -18.76 16.96
CA ARG A 231 -9.87 -19.27 16.06
C ARG A 231 -9.00 -18.07 15.70
N VAL A 232 -7.70 -18.18 15.92
CA VAL A 232 -6.75 -17.09 15.66
C VAL A 232 -5.83 -17.48 14.52
N ALA A 233 -5.63 -16.56 13.56
CA ALA A 233 -4.49 -16.57 12.66
C ALA A 233 -3.64 -15.35 13.00
N GLN A 234 -2.37 -15.55 13.36
CA GLN A 234 -1.48 -14.45 13.74
C GLN A 234 -0.16 -14.50 13.01
N GLN A 235 0.20 -13.37 12.41
CA GLN A 235 1.55 -13.16 11.90
C GLN A 235 2.48 -12.82 13.07
N CYS A 236 3.56 -13.59 13.20
CA CYS A 236 4.58 -13.42 14.24
C CYS A 236 5.95 -13.26 13.59
N ARG A 237 6.94 -12.75 14.30
CA ARG A 237 8.33 -12.90 13.90
C ARG A 237 8.75 -14.37 13.99
N PRO A 238 9.70 -14.83 13.16
CA PRO A 238 10.16 -16.23 13.23
C PRO A 238 10.56 -16.67 14.65
N GLU A 239 11.25 -15.80 15.38
CA GLU A 239 11.70 -16.03 16.76
C GLU A 239 10.58 -16.11 17.80
N ASP A 240 9.42 -15.52 17.54
CA ASP A 240 8.30 -15.43 18.47
C ASP A 240 7.25 -16.56 18.29
N ILE A 241 7.31 -17.32 17.18
CA ILE A 241 6.22 -18.23 16.76
C ILE A 241 5.88 -19.28 17.81
N ASP A 242 6.89 -19.95 18.35
CA ASP A 242 6.66 -21.07 19.27
C ASP A 242 6.15 -20.58 20.62
N GLU A 243 6.66 -19.46 21.13
CA GLU A 243 6.18 -18.83 22.36
C GLU A 243 4.71 -18.37 22.23
N VAL A 244 4.38 -17.69 21.12
CA VAL A 244 3.02 -17.22 20.85
C VAL A 244 2.05 -18.40 20.74
N ARG A 245 2.43 -19.48 20.03
CA ARG A 245 1.62 -20.69 19.88
C ARG A 245 1.35 -21.32 21.24
N ALA A 246 2.39 -21.55 22.05
CA ALA A 246 2.25 -22.13 23.39
C ALA A 246 1.35 -21.28 24.28
N ALA A 247 1.43 -19.95 24.22
CA ALA A 247 0.59 -19.07 24.99
C ALA A 247 -0.90 -19.15 24.60
N TYR A 248 -1.22 -19.29 23.30
CA TYR A 248 -2.58 -19.53 22.82
C TYR A 248 -3.11 -20.91 23.26
N GLU A 249 -2.29 -21.95 23.16
CA GLU A 249 -2.63 -23.31 23.63
C GLU A 249 -2.94 -23.31 25.12
N ALA A 250 -2.11 -22.66 25.93
CA ALA A 250 -2.34 -22.51 27.38
C ALA A 250 -3.67 -21.77 27.69
N ALA A 251 -4.08 -20.84 26.85
CA ALA A 251 -5.37 -20.16 26.93
C ALA A 251 -6.55 -20.99 26.38
N GLY A 252 -6.29 -22.18 25.82
CA GLY A 252 -7.30 -23.05 25.22
C GLY A 252 -7.80 -22.62 23.84
N VAL A 253 -7.01 -21.85 23.09
CA VAL A 253 -7.37 -21.31 21.77
C VAL A 253 -6.56 -22.01 20.68
N THR A 254 -7.25 -22.41 19.58
CA THR A 254 -6.58 -22.88 18.38
C THR A 254 -6.01 -21.70 17.60
N ALA A 255 -4.69 -21.66 17.45
CA ALA A 255 -4.00 -20.57 16.74
C ALA A 255 -3.09 -21.08 15.61
N LEU A 256 -3.17 -20.42 14.46
CA LEU A 256 -2.25 -20.58 13.32
C LEU A 256 -1.24 -19.42 13.37
N CYS A 257 -0.02 -19.70 13.82
CA CYS A 257 1.07 -18.72 13.92
C CYS A 257 2.09 -18.96 12.82
N ARG A 258 2.36 -17.95 11.97
CA ARG A 258 3.35 -17.99 10.89
C ARG A 258 4.07 -16.66 10.76
N SER A 259 5.28 -16.68 10.19
CA SER A 259 6.02 -15.45 9.90
C SER A 259 5.49 -14.73 8.66
N PHE A 260 4.91 -15.46 7.75
CA PHE A 260 4.34 -14.96 6.51
C PHE A 260 3.13 -15.79 6.08
N PHE A 261 2.14 -15.13 5.46
CA PHE A 261 0.98 -15.76 4.86
C PHE A 261 0.92 -15.39 3.38
N ASP A 262 1.08 -16.38 2.50
CA ASP A 262 0.95 -16.18 1.04
C ASP A 262 -0.49 -15.89 0.63
N ASP A 263 -1.44 -16.40 1.39
CA ASP A 263 -2.89 -16.30 1.19
C ASP A 263 -3.55 -15.21 2.06
N MET A 264 -2.81 -14.14 2.40
CA MET A 264 -3.31 -13.07 3.28
C MET A 264 -4.68 -12.52 2.85
N PRO A 265 -4.99 -12.24 1.56
CA PRO A 265 -6.32 -11.78 1.15
C PRO A 265 -7.44 -12.77 1.49
N GLU A 266 -7.21 -14.07 1.33
CA GLU A 266 -8.16 -15.11 1.71
C GLU A 266 -8.35 -15.18 3.22
N LEU A 267 -7.28 -15.03 4.00
CA LEU A 267 -7.37 -14.96 5.46
C LEU A 267 -8.18 -13.74 5.91
N ILE A 268 -7.93 -12.57 5.32
CA ILE A 268 -8.73 -11.37 5.57
C ILE A 268 -10.20 -11.67 5.24
N ALA A 269 -10.47 -12.23 4.06
CA ALA A 269 -11.83 -12.50 3.61
C ALA A 269 -12.60 -13.54 4.46
N ARG A 270 -11.89 -14.44 5.15
CA ARG A 270 -12.48 -15.43 6.09
C ARG A 270 -12.58 -14.91 7.52
N SER A 271 -11.95 -13.79 7.82
CA SER A 271 -11.94 -13.22 9.17
C SER A 271 -13.25 -12.53 9.51
N HIS A 272 -13.67 -12.66 10.76
CA HIS A 272 -14.82 -11.94 11.29
C HIS A 272 -14.40 -10.60 11.91
N LEU A 273 -13.16 -10.51 12.38
CA LEU A 273 -12.53 -9.30 12.86
C LEU A 273 -11.02 -9.37 12.56
N VAL A 274 -10.45 -8.25 12.22
CA VAL A 274 -9.01 -8.10 12.00
C VAL A 274 -8.43 -7.16 13.05
N VAL A 275 -7.26 -7.49 13.61
CA VAL A 275 -6.45 -6.58 14.44
C VAL A 275 -5.13 -6.36 13.73
N CYS A 276 -4.83 -5.12 13.35
CA CYS A 276 -3.66 -4.88 12.52
C CYS A 276 -3.05 -3.48 12.68
N ARG A 277 -1.84 -3.29 12.15
CA ARG A 277 -1.29 -1.96 11.90
C ARG A 277 -2.07 -1.25 10.78
N ALA A 278 -2.00 0.09 10.76
CA ALA A 278 -2.75 0.91 9.81
C ALA A 278 -1.88 1.42 8.64
N GLY A 279 -1.05 0.56 8.06
CA GLY A 279 -0.35 0.89 6.81
C GLY A 279 -1.36 1.13 5.67
N ALA A 280 -1.04 2.02 4.75
CA ALA A 280 -1.95 2.42 3.67
C ALA A 280 -2.50 1.25 2.85
N SER A 281 -1.62 0.29 2.47
CA SER A 281 -2.04 -0.92 1.74
C SER A 281 -2.98 -1.79 2.57
N THR A 282 -2.71 -1.95 3.88
CA THR A 282 -3.56 -2.71 4.80
C THR A 282 -4.96 -2.12 4.87
N VAL A 283 -5.07 -0.79 5.05
CA VAL A 283 -6.36 -0.09 5.11
C VAL A 283 -7.11 -0.23 3.79
N ALA A 284 -6.43 -0.10 2.66
CA ALA A 284 -7.03 -0.26 1.33
C ALA A 284 -7.51 -1.70 1.09
N GLU A 285 -6.71 -2.71 1.42
CA GLU A 285 -7.06 -4.13 1.25
C GLU A 285 -8.26 -4.52 2.13
N LEU A 286 -8.30 -4.06 3.38
CA LEU A 286 -9.43 -4.27 4.29
C LEU A 286 -10.72 -3.59 3.79
N GLY A 287 -10.61 -2.39 3.22
CA GLY A 287 -11.71 -1.70 2.57
C GLY A 287 -12.24 -2.47 1.36
N VAL A 288 -11.37 -2.88 0.45
CA VAL A 288 -11.77 -3.62 -0.76
C VAL A 288 -12.40 -4.98 -0.42
N ILE A 289 -11.85 -5.71 0.56
CA ILE A 289 -12.42 -7.00 0.99
C ILE A 289 -13.67 -6.80 1.86
N GLY A 290 -13.85 -5.62 2.46
CA GLY A 290 -14.98 -5.29 3.32
C GLY A 290 -14.94 -6.04 4.67
N ARG A 291 -13.88 -5.88 5.45
CA ARG A 291 -13.74 -6.54 6.76
C ARG A 291 -13.57 -5.52 7.87
N PRO A 292 -14.32 -5.71 8.99
CA PRO A 292 -14.20 -4.83 10.14
C PRO A 292 -12.83 -5.04 10.80
N ALA A 293 -12.19 -3.96 11.21
CA ALA A 293 -10.87 -4.03 11.81
C ALA A 293 -10.71 -3.11 13.03
N ILE A 294 -9.91 -3.59 13.99
CA ILE A 294 -9.31 -2.76 15.02
C ILE A 294 -7.91 -2.37 14.52
N TYR A 295 -7.77 -1.11 14.18
CA TYR A 295 -6.51 -0.53 13.74
C TYR A 295 -5.68 -0.12 14.97
N VAL A 296 -4.46 -0.63 15.04
CA VAL A 296 -3.47 -0.27 16.06
C VAL A 296 -2.32 0.46 15.35
N PRO A 297 -2.41 1.79 15.17
CA PRO A 297 -1.37 2.55 14.49
C PRO A 297 -0.02 2.35 15.18
N LEU A 298 1.07 2.30 14.39
CA LEU A 298 2.42 2.20 14.92
C LEU A 298 2.75 3.49 15.66
N PRO A 299 3.10 3.44 16.96
CA PRO A 299 3.56 4.61 17.70
C PRO A 299 4.76 5.25 17.00
N HIS A 300 4.82 6.57 16.99
CA HIS A 300 5.93 7.33 16.39
C HIS A 300 6.18 7.02 14.90
N SER A 301 5.16 6.52 14.19
CA SER A 301 5.24 6.42 12.73
C SER A 301 5.50 7.80 12.12
N LEU A 302 6.21 7.82 10.98
CA LEU A 302 6.64 9.07 10.36
C LEU A 302 5.44 9.99 10.09
N ASP A 303 5.47 11.19 10.67
CA ASP A 303 4.40 12.19 10.53
C ASP A 303 3.00 11.67 10.98
N ASN A 304 2.92 10.61 11.83
CA ASN A 304 1.70 9.94 12.28
C ASN A 304 0.83 9.40 11.12
N ASP A 305 1.45 8.98 10.03
CA ASP A 305 0.78 8.51 8.82
C ASP A 305 -0.22 7.37 9.09
N GLN A 306 0.18 6.36 9.90
CA GLN A 306 -0.72 5.24 10.22
C GLN A 306 -1.95 5.67 11.01
N LEU A 307 -1.81 6.60 11.95
CA LEU A 307 -2.96 7.14 12.67
C LEU A 307 -3.92 7.85 11.71
N ARG A 308 -3.39 8.66 10.78
CA ARG A 308 -4.22 9.36 9.80
C ARG A 308 -4.91 8.41 8.82
N ASN A 309 -4.22 7.34 8.39
CA ASN A 309 -4.82 6.29 7.58
C ASN A 309 -5.99 5.61 8.31
N ALA A 310 -5.78 5.21 9.57
CA ALA A 310 -6.81 4.61 10.42
C ALA A 310 -8.01 5.54 10.63
N GLN A 311 -7.75 6.83 10.89
CA GLN A 311 -8.80 7.84 11.07
C GLN A 311 -9.69 8.01 9.83
N SER A 312 -9.16 7.79 8.63
CA SER A 312 -9.98 7.82 7.41
C SER A 312 -11.03 6.69 7.44
N MET A 313 -10.61 5.48 7.76
CA MET A 313 -11.51 4.32 7.85
C MET A 313 -12.47 4.42 9.04
N GLU A 314 -12.00 4.90 10.19
CA GLU A 314 -12.86 5.10 11.38
C GLU A 314 -13.96 6.13 11.12
N ARG A 315 -13.64 7.27 10.50
CA ARG A 315 -14.65 8.28 10.09
C ARG A 315 -15.69 7.73 9.12
N ALA A 316 -15.28 6.80 8.27
CA ALA A 316 -16.22 6.08 7.38
C ALA A 316 -17.04 5.02 8.13
N GLY A 317 -16.75 4.74 9.40
CA GLY A 317 -17.40 3.70 10.20
C GLY A 317 -16.89 2.29 9.90
N GLY A 318 -15.80 2.14 9.14
CA GLY A 318 -15.26 0.86 8.68
C GLY A 318 -14.28 0.18 9.63
N GLY A 319 -14.12 0.68 10.84
CA GLY A 319 -13.25 0.08 11.86
C GLY A 319 -13.10 0.96 13.09
N TRP A 320 -12.33 0.48 14.05
CA TRP A 320 -12.04 1.15 15.31
C TRP A 320 -10.55 1.38 15.47
N ILE A 321 -10.17 2.45 16.16
CA ILE A 321 -8.78 2.75 16.47
C ILE A 321 -8.52 2.42 17.94
N MET A 322 -7.43 1.70 18.20
CA MET A 322 -6.87 1.54 19.55
C MET A 322 -5.41 1.99 19.52
N LEU A 323 -5.06 2.99 20.31
CA LEU A 323 -3.67 3.44 20.40
C LEU A 323 -2.89 2.46 21.27
N GLN A 324 -1.74 2.01 20.78
CA GLN A 324 -0.92 0.99 21.43
C GLN A 324 -0.62 1.34 22.90
N ASP A 325 -0.32 2.60 23.18
CA ASP A 325 0.09 3.06 24.51
C ASP A 325 -1.09 3.11 25.51
N ASP A 326 -2.32 3.10 25.01
CA ASP A 326 -3.54 3.10 25.84
C ASP A 326 -4.13 1.68 26.01
N MET A 327 -3.55 0.66 25.35
CA MET A 327 -4.06 -0.71 25.37
C MET A 327 -3.63 -1.45 26.66
N THR A 328 -4.60 -2.02 27.34
CA THR A 328 -4.36 -3.05 28.36
C THR A 328 -5.04 -4.37 27.96
N PRO A 329 -4.50 -5.55 28.33
CA PRO A 329 -5.13 -6.83 28.00
C PRO A 329 -6.60 -6.90 28.43
N GLN A 330 -6.92 -6.46 29.64
CA GLN A 330 -8.28 -6.51 30.23
C GLN A 330 -9.26 -5.62 29.45
N GLN A 331 -8.89 -4.37 29.18
CA GLN A 331 -9.76 -3.43 28.46
C GLN A 331 -9.96 -3.89 27.02
N THR A 332 -8.90 -4.37 26.36
CA THR A 332 -8.98 -4.88 24.99
C THR A 332 -9.84 -6.15 24.92
N ALA A 333 -9.73 -7.05 25.88
CA ALA A 333 -10.58 -8.23 26.00
C ALA A 333 -12.07 -7.87 26.20
N ALA A 334 -12.36 -6.82 26.96
CA ALA A 334 -13.74 -6.32 27.12
C ALA A 334 -14.30 -5.77 25.80
N VAL A 335 -13.52 -4.95 25.08
CA VAL A 335 -13.92 -4.44 23.74
C VAL A 335 -14.12 -5.59 22.76
N PHE A 336 -13.17 -6.52 22.70
CA PHE A 336 -13.27 -7.71 21.84
C PHE A 336 -14.51 -8.55 22.16
N THR A 337 -14.80 -8.79 23.45
CA THR A 337 -15.98 -9.55 23.89
C THR A 337 -17.28 -8.87 23.45
N ARG A 338 -17.38 -7.56 23.61
CA ARG A 338 -18.53 -6.78 23.12
C ARG A 338 -18.71 -6.96 21.62
N LEU A 339 -17.66 -6.72 20.83
CA LEU A 339 -17.71 -6.84 19.38
C LEU A 339 -18.05 -8.28 18.93
N ARG A 340 -17.52 -9.30 19.62
CA ARG A 340 -17.81 -10.71 19.33
C ARG A 340 -19.28 -11.04 19.35
N PHE A 341 -20.06 -10.40 20.22
CA PHE A 341 -21.49 -10.65 20.39
C PHE A 341 -22.39 -9.58 19.76
N ASP A 342 -21.83 -8.57 19.12
CA ASP A 342 -22.58 -7.52 18.43
C ASP A 342 -22.55 -7.74 16.90
N GLU A 343 -23.38 -8.69 16.43
CA GLU A 343 -23.50 -9.03 15.00
C GLU A 343 -23.88 -7.80 14.14
N ALA A 344 -24.69 -6.91 14.71
CA ALA A 344 -25.17 -5.70 14.01
C ALA A 344 -24.02 -4.70 13.82
N ASP A 345 -23.20 -4.46 14.86
CA ASP A 345 -22.05 -3.56 14.81
C ASP A 345 -20.98 -4.09 13.83
N LEU A 346 -20.66 -5.37 13.93
CA LEU A 346 -19.70 -6.01 12.98
C LEU A 346 -20.18 -5.90 11.53
N THR A 347 -21.47 -6.18 11.27
CA THR A 347 -22.03 -6.11 9.91
C THR A 347 -22.03 -4.68 9.38
N ARG A 348 -22.48 -3.71 10.19
CA ARG A 348 -22.47 -2.29 9.82
C ARG A 348 -21.05 -1.82 9.50
N THR A 349 -20.08 -2.18 10.33
CA THR A 349 -18.68 -1.78 10.15
C THR A 349 -18.08 -2.43 8.90
N ALA A 350 -18.36 -3.69 8.63
CA ALA A 350 -17.93 -4.37 7.41
C ALA A 350 -18.50 -3.71 6.14
N LEU A 351 -19.78 -3.36 6.15
CA LEU A 351 -20.42 -2.66 5.04
C LEU A 351 -19.82 -1.27 4.83
N ALA A 352 -19.58 -0.54 5.90
CA ALA A 352 -18.93 0.77 5.83
C ALA A 352 -17.48 0.67 5.31
N ALA A 353 -16.71 -0.34 5.73
CA ALA A 353 -15.38 -0.61 5.19
C ALA A 353 -15.45 -0.88 3.69
N SER A 354 -16.37 -1.74 3.24
CA SER A 354 -16.55 -2.05 1.82
C SER A 354 -16.98 -0.83 0.99
N ALA A 355 -17.86 0.00 1.51
CA ALA A 355 -18.28 1.24 0.85
C ALA A 355 -17.16 2.28 0.72
N HIS A 356 -16.20 2.26 1.64
CA HIS A 356 -15.01 3.11 1.60
C HIS A 356 -13.90 2.54 0.70
N GLY A 357 -13.90 1.23 0.46
CA GLY A 357 -12.94 0.53 -0.40
C GLY A 357 -13.03 0.99 -1.86
N ARG A 358 -11.89 1.00 -2.55
CA ARG A 358 -11.81 1.37 -3.97
C ARG A 358 -11.17 0.24 -4.78
N PRO A 359 -11.94 -0.76 -5.18
CA PRO A 359 -11.43 -1.86 -6.02
C PRO A 359 -10.97 -1.40 -7.41
N ASP A 360 -11.50 -0.27 -7.87
CA ASP A 360 -11.21 0.38 -9.15
C ASP A 360 -10.01 1.35 -9.11
N ALA A 361 -9.31 1.47 -7.98
CA ALA A 361 -8.22 2.44 -7.81
C ALA A 361 -7.11 2.32 -8.88
N ALA A 362 -6.76 1.10 -9.31
CA ALA A 362 -5.76 0.89 -10.35
C ALA A 362 -6.23 1.43 -11.71
N GLU A 363 -7.51 1.24 -12.05
CA GLU A 363 -8.13 1.73 -13.27
C GLU A 363 -8.25 3.26 -13.27
N LEU A 364 -8.68 3.85 -12.14
CA LEU A 364 -8.75 5.31 -11.98
C LEU A 364 -7.36 5.95 -12.13
N LEU A 365 -6.33 5.32 -11.54
CA LEU A 365 -4.97 5.81 -11.67
C LEU A 365 -4.45 5.66 -13.10
N ALA A 366 -4.75 4.53 -13.79
CA ALA A 366 -4.41 4.33 -15.18
C ALA A 366 -5.07 5.37 -16.10
N ASN A 367 -6.34 5.74 -15.86
CA ASN A 367 -7.01 6.80 -16.60
C ASN A 367 -6.26 8.14 -16.46
N GLN A 368 -5.81 8.49 -15.24
CA GLN A 368 -5.03 9.72 -15.04
C GLN A 368 -3.66 9.69 -15.76
N VAL A 369 -3.03 8.52 -15.86
CA VAL A 369 -1.80 8.35 -16.64
C VAL A 369 -2.06 8.57 -18.12
N GLU A 370 -3.13 8.00 -18.67
CA GLU A 370 -3.51 8.14 -20.08
C GLU A 370 -3.90 9.58 -20.44
N GLU A 371 -4.63 10.27 -19.58
CA GLU A 371 -4.93 11.71 -19.74
C GLU A 371 -3.66 12.54 -19.83
N LEU A 372 -2.67 12.28 -18.97
CA LEU A 372 -1.37 12.96 -19.04
C LEU A 372 -0.59 12.60 -20.31
N ALA A 373 -0.63 11.34 -20.75
CA ALA A 373 0.06 10.90 -21.98
C ALA A 373 -0.52 11.58 -23.21
N GLN A 374 -1.83 11.78 -23.26
CA GLN A 374 -2.53 12.50 -24.35
C GLN A 374 -2.23 14.00 -24.32
N ALA A 375 -2.19 14.62 -23.15
CA ALA A 375 -1.87 16.04 -22.99
C ALA A 375 -0.44 16.38 -23.44
N GLY A 376 0.49 15.41 -23.38
CA GLY A 376 1.88 15.56 -23.80
C GLY A 376 2.11 15.34 -25.31
N GLN A 377 1.09 14.96 -26.08
CA GLN A 377 1.24 14.86 -27.54
C GLN A 377 1.17 16.25 -28.16
N PRO A 378 2.04 16.58 -29.14
CA PRO A 378 1.84 17.77 -29.95
C PRO A 378 0.43 17.68 -30.56
N LYS A 379 -0.35 18.75 -30.46
CA LYS A 379 -1.58 18.84 -31.25
C LYS A 379 -1.19 18.68 -32.69
N GLU A 380 -1.65 17.61 -33.36
CA GLU A 380 -1.60 17.56 -34.82
C GLU A 380 -2.28 18.84 -35.32
N THR A 381 -1.51 19.74 -35.90
CA THR A 381 -2.05 20.85 -36.64
C THR A 381 -2.84 20.19 -37.77
N ALA A 382 -4.17 20.30 -37.72
CA ALA A 382 -5.00 20.01 -38.87
C ALA A 382 -4.54 20.98 -39.98
N ASP A 383 -3.72 20.45 -40.88
CA ASP A 383 -3.45 21.15 -42.14
C ASP A 383 -4.77 21.19 -42.89
N GLU A 384 -5.32 22.41 -42.99
CA GLU A 384 -6.37 22.77 -43.95
C GLU A 384 -5.89 22.67 -45.40
#